data_72b0ed3ebed3a2857e863e33e087a68b
#
_entry.id   72b0ed3ebed3a2857e863e33e087a68b
#
_cell.length_a   1.000
_cell.length_b   1.000
_cell.length_c   1.000
_cell.angle_alpha   90.00
_cell.angle_beta   90.00
_cell.angle_gamma   90.00
#
_symmetry.space_group_name_H-M   'P 1'
#
loop_
_entity.id
_entity.type
_entity.pdbx_description
1 polymer ?
#
loop_
_entity_poly.entity_id
_entity_poly.type
_entity_poly.pdbx_seq_one_letter_code
_entity_poly.pdbx_strand_id
1 'polypeptide(L)'
;MDIEGFVRKRIDDYTYEDLTALLASRIREYKDLSEENSCKMAEAVIDEVKTTLELNSLDDDFLKEIVDIPKADVAMGKMGVGSRGAGDFFVHRKIAEIVSSTNTASLVNPSEQDDGGVVKAPVKNDDVYVTTAVDGIHSRLSDYPFLGGFHVTRATLRDVCVMGADPVAILSDVHLADDGDVGKIFDFTAGVAAVSELVDVPIVAGSTLRVGGDMVLGDRFVSAVGSVGVSDYPPTARKGATEGDVILLTEGSGGGTITTTALYNGFFDVIWDTLNVNFVQASHALFEADLIKDIHAMTDVTNGGLRGDAHEISNTTGVGLEFYEKEIRDCVAPKVLNMLETLNIDPLGVSTDSLMLIAPPEIVGDIKKAVAKYDVPIREIGKVDNSGE
;
A
#
# COMPACT_ATOMS: atom_id res chain seq x y z
N MET A 1 -3.91 16.55 -16.45
CA MET A 1 -4.32 15.62 -17.53
C MET A 1 -3.88 14.22 -17.14
N ASP A 2 -4.74 13.25 -17.29
CA ASP A 2 -4.43 11.83 -17.14
C ASP A 2 -3.92 11.29 -18.49
N ILE A 3 -2.60 11.07 -18.59
CA ILE A 3 -1.98 10.67 -19.86
C ILE A 3 -2.19 9.18 -20.17
N GLU A 4 -2.28 8.33 -19.15
CA GLU A 4 -2.57 6.91 -19.32
C GLU A 4 -4.03 6.71 -19.78
N GLY A 5 -4.99 7.33 -19.09
CA GLY A 5 -6.40 7.31 -19.50
C GLY A 5 -6.62 7.94 -20.89
N PHE A 6 -5.81 8.95 -21.25
CA PHE A 6 -5.85 9.49 -22.61
C PHE A 6 -5.46 8.45 -23.65
N VAL A 7 -4.41 7.64 -23.38
CA VAL A 7 -3.96 6.54 -24.26
C VAL A 7 -5.01 5.43 -24.30
N ARG A 8 -5.48 4.94 -23.15
CA ARG A 8 -6.47 3.85 -23.04
C ARG A 8 -7.73 4.12 -23.89
N LYS A 9 -8.19 5.36 -23.94
CA LYS A 9 -9.39 5.77 -24.71
C LYS A 9 -9.15 5.87 -26.22
N ARG A 10 -7.90 5.74 -26.70
CA ARG A 10 -7.53 6.03 -28.12
C ARG A 10 -6.67 4.96 -28.77
N ILE A 11 -6.14 4.03 -28.00
CA ILE A 11 -5.16 3.06 -28.49
C ILE A 11 -5.69 2.18 -29.62
N ASP A 12 -7.00 1.93 -29.66
CA ASP A 12 -7.64 1.14 -30.71
C ASP A 12 -8.00 1.96 -31.96
N ASP A 13 -8.05 3.29 -31.86
CA ASP A 13 -8.50 4.20 -32.93
C ASP A 13 -7.36 4.84 -33.71
N TYR A 14 -6.13 4.79 -33.19
CA TYR A 14 -4.96 5.48 -33.78
C TYR A 14 -3.81 4.53 -34.06
N THR A 15 -3.00 4.86 -35.08
CA THR A 15 -1.70 4.19 -35.23
C THR A 15 -0.76 4.58 -34.08
N TYR A 16 0.30 3.80 -33.87
CA TYR A 16 1.29 4.10 -32.83
C TYR A 16 1.92 5.48 -33.04
N GLU A 17 2.30 5.80 -34.26
CA GLU A 17 2.93 7.06 -34.65
C GLU A 17 1.98 8.25 -34.43
N ASP A 18 0.72 8.13 -34.86
CA ASP A 18 -0.27 9.20 -34.71
C ASP A 18 -0.61 9.43 -33.23
N LEU A 19 -0.74 8.37 -32.45
CA LEU A 19 -1.01 8.46 -31.02
C LEU A 19 0.17 9.08 -30.27
N THR A 20 1.42 8.73 -30.65
CA THR A 20 2.63 9.32 -30.10
C THR A 20 2.68 10.83 -30.37
N ALA A 21 2.46 11.23 -31.61
CA ALA A 21 2.46 12.65 -31.98
C ALA A 21 1.37 13.45 -31.26
N LEU A 22 0.16 12.88 -31.17
CA LEU A 22 -0.98 13.49 -30.48
C LEU A 22 -0.70 13.63 -28.97
N LEU A 23 -0.22 12.57 -28.31
CA LEU A 23 0.09 12.60 -26.87
C LEU A 23 1.26 13.54 -26.56
N ALA A 24 2.33 13.53 -27.38
CA ALA A 24 3.47 14.42 -27.21
C ALA A 24 3.06 15.90 -27.30
N SER A 25 2.16 16.23 -28.26
CA SER A 25 1.57 17.56 -28.34
C SER A 25 0.81 17.95 -27.08
N ARG A 26 0.01 17.04 -26.53
CA ARG A 26 -0.74 17.28 -25.29
C ARG A 26 0.16 17.44 -24.08
N ILE A 27 1.22 16.64 -23.96
CA ILE A 27 2.20 16.75 -22.86
C ILE A 27 2.83 18.16 -22.86
N ARG A 28 3.17 18.70 -24.03
CA ARG A 28 3.77 20.04 -24.15
C ARG A 28 2.84 21.20 -23.80
N GLU A 29 1.52 20.98 -23.75
CA GLU A 29 0.57 21.97 -23.22
C GLU A 29 0.72 22.18 -21.71
N TYR A 30 1.25 21.19 -20.97
CA TYR A 30 1.36 21.19 -19.52
C TYR A 30 2.80 21.19 -18.99
N LYS A 31 3.76 20.80 -19.83
CA LYS A 31 5.18 20.68 -19.45
C LYS A 31 6.07 21.38 -20.48
N ASP A 32 7.03 22.14 -20.00
CA ASP A 32 8.09 22.73 -20.85
C ASP A 32 9.12 21.64 -21.21
N LEU A 33 8.87 20.91 -22.29
CA LEU A 33 9.71 19.86 -22.83
C LEU A 33 10.02 20.08 -24.30
N SER A 34 11.21 19.66 -24.72
CA SER A 34 11.54 19.58 -26.16
C SER A 34 10.61 18.59 -26.86
N GLU A 35 10.49 18.73 -28.18
CA GLU A 35 9.74 17.80 -29.02
C GLU A 35 10.25 16.35 -28.84
N GLU A 36 11.57 16.17 -28.90
CA GLU A 36 12.21 14.85 -28.69
C GLU A 36 11.84 14.22 -27.34
N ASN A 37 11.93 14.98 -26.25
CA ASN A 37 11.64 14.46 -24.93
C ASN A 37 10.14 14.19 -24.71
N SER A 38 9.27 15.02 -25.32
CA SER A 38 7.82 14.77 -25.26
C SER A 38 7.41 13.53 -26.05
N CYS A 39 8.06 13.26 -27.20
CA CYS A 39 7.84 12.02 -27.96
C CYS A 39 8.31 10.79 -27.17
N LYS A 40 9.52 10.82 -26.61
CA LYS A 40 10.02 9.71 -25.75
C LYS A 40 9.10 9.42 -24.58
N MET A 41 8.57 10.46 -23.93
CA MET A 41 7.60 10.31 -22.85
C MET A 41 6.29 9.69 -23.35
N ALA A 42 5.79 10.13 -24.50
CA ALA A 42 4.58 9.60 -25.11
C ALA A 42 4.74 8.12 -25.49
N GLU A 43 5.84 7.74 -26.13
CA GLU A 43 6.18 6.36 -26.48
C GLU A 43 6.18 5.47 -25.23
N ALA A 44 6.88 5.87 -24.16
CA ALA A 44 6.94 5.12 -22.92
C ALA A 44 5.54 4.88 -22.32
N VAL A 45 4.69 5.92 -22.28
CA VAL A 45 3.32 5.78 -21.76
C VAL A 45 2.47 4.85 -22.62
N ILE A 46 2.59 4.93 -23.96
CA ILE A 46 1.86 4.03 -24.86
C ILE A 46 2.30 2.58 -24.67
N ASP A 47 3.59 2.32 -24.57
CA ASP A 47 4.13 0.97 -24.40
C ASP A 47 3.72 0.38 -23.04
N GLU A 48 3.77 1.15 -21.97
CA GLU A 48 3.30 0.74 -20.64
C GLU A 48 1.80 0.42 -20.64
N VAL A 49 0.97 1.26 -21.25
CA VAL A 49 -0.47 0.99 -21.38
C VAL A 49 -0.72 -0.28 -22.20
N LYS A 50 -0.03 -0.47 -23.33
CA LYS A 50 -0.13 -1.71 -24.13
C LYS A 50 0.21 -2.92 -23.31
N THR A 51 1.30 -2.88 -22.52
CA THR A 51 1.70 -3.99 -21.65
C THR A 51 0.58 -4.34 -20.66
N THR A 52 -0.06 -3.37 -20.06
CA THR A 52 -1.17 -3.66 -19.13
C THR A 52 -2.40 -4.28 -19.80
N LEU A 53 -2.62 -4.04 -21.11
CA LEU A 53 -3.73 -4.67 -21.83
C LEU A 53 -3.51 -6.19 -22.05
N GLU A 54 -2.26 -6.66 -21.96
CA GLU A 54 -1.94 -8.10 -22.02
C GLU A 54 -2.53 -8.89 -20.85
N LEU A 55 -2.86 -8.24 -19.73
CA LEU A 55 -3.59 -8.85 -18.61
C LEU A 55 -4.87 -9.55 -19.06
N ASN A 56 -5.57 -9.01 -20.05
CA ASN A 56 -6.81 -9.59 -20.57
C ASN A 56 -6.61 -10.95 -21.26
N SER A 57 -5.37 -11.25 -21.70
CA SER A 57 -5.02 -12.47 -22.40
C SER A 57 -4.38 -13.57 -21.51
N LEU A 58 -4.18 -13.28 -20.23
CA LEU A 58 -3.59 -14.24 -19.29
C LEU A 58 -4.51 -15.45 -19.09
N ASP A 59 -3.91 -16.62 -18.85
CA ASP A 59 -4.60 -17.83 -18.42
C ASP A 59 -4.57 -17.92 -16.87
N ASP A 60 -5.08 -16.87 -16.22
CA ASP A 60 -5.20 -16.74 -14.77
C ASP A 60 -6.53 -16.04 -14.45
N ASP A 61 -7.56 -16.83 -14.25
CA ASP A 61 -8.92 -16.32 -14.05
C ASP A 61 -9.06 -15.49 -12.78
N PHE A 62 -8.31 -15.82 -11.73
CA PHE A 62 -8.37 -15.07 -10.48
C PHE A 62 -7.68 -13.71 -10.60
N LEU A 63 -6.53 -13.64 -11.27
CA LEU A 63 -5.86 -12.35 -11.50
C LEU A 63 -6.72 -11.45 -12.40
N LYS A 64 -7.37 -12.03 -13.44
CA LYS A 64 -8.34 -11.28 -14.27
C LYS A 64 -9.47 -10.70 -13.42
N GLU A 65 -10.03 -11.47 -12.50
CA GLU A 65 -11.09 -11.00 -11.62
C GLU A 65 -10.64 -9.84 -10.71
N ILE A 66 -9.39 -9.89 -10.22
CA ILE A 66 -8.80 -8.83 -9.37
C ILE A 66 -8.55 -7.53 -10.15
N VAL A 67 -8.17 -7.61 -11.41
CA VAL A 67 -7.80 -6.44 -12.23
C VAL A 67 -8.95 -5.90 -13.07
N ASP A 68 -10.03 -6.68 -13.26
CA ASP A 68 -11.21 -6.24 -13.98
C ASP A 68 -12.14 -5.48 -13.06
N ILE A 69 -12.46 -4.24 -13.41
CA ILE A 69 -13.31 -3.37 -12.60
C ILE A 69 -14.77 -3.72 -12.89
N PRO A 70 -15.55 -4.12 -11.87
CA PRO A 70 -16.97 -4.33 -12.06
C PRO A 70 -17.64 -3.01 -12.46
N LYS A 71 -18.22 -2.98 -13.66
CA LYS A 71 -18.88 -1.78 -14.18
C LYS A 71 -20.26 -1.59 -13.57
N ALA A 72 -20.50 -0.41 -13.01
CA ALA A 72 -21.82 0.03 -12.57
C ALA A 72 -22.60 0.73 -13.69
N ASP A 73 -21.95 1.06 -14.82
CA ASP A 73 -22.50 1.76 -15.97
C ASP A 73 -23.13 3.12 -15.63
N VAL A 74 -22.67 3.72 -14.56
CA VAL A 74 -23.09 5.06 -14.12
C VAL A 74 -21.90 5.89 -13.64
N ALA A 75 -21.75 7.07 -14.20
CA ALA A 75 -20.69 8.01 -13.81
C ALA A 75 -21.00 8.68 -12.47
N MET A 76 -19.95 9.01 -11.73
CA MET A 76 -19.97 9.65 -10.42
C MET A 76 -20.90 10.87 -10.37
N GLY A 77 -20.77 11.79 -11.34
CA GLY A 77 -21.60 13.00 -11.43
C GLY A 77 -23.07 12.70 -11.70
N LYS A 78 -23.38 11.71 -12.55
CA LYS A 78 -24.77 11.27 -12.79
C LYS A 78 -25.40 10.61 -11.58
N MET A 79 -24.62 9.86 -10.81
CA MET A 79 -25.07 9.22 -9.57
C MET A 79 -25.32 10.24 -8.46
N GLY A 80 -24.67 11.41 -8.52
CA GLY A 80 -24.78 12.45 -7.51
C GLY A 80 -24.07 12.09 -6.19
N VAL A 81 -23.03 11.28 -6.26
CA VAL A 81 -22.22 10.92 -5.08
C VAL A 81 -21.46 12.16 -4.58
N GLY A 82 -21.36 12.32 -3.26
CA GLY A 82 -20.78 13.50 -2.61
C GLY A 82 -21.76 14.70 -2.50
N SER A 83 -23.03 14.54 -2.87
CA SER A 83 -24.03 15.62 -2.87
C SER A 83 -25.17 15.40 -1.84
N ARG A 84 -25.05 14.40 -0.98
CA ARG A 84 -26.08 14.00 0.01
C ARG A 84 -27.49 13.80 -0.57
N GLY A 85 -27.54 13.22 -1.78
CA GLY A 85 -28.77 12.84 -2.45
C GLY A 85 -29.01 11.32 -2.44
N ALA A 86 -30.04 10.87 -3.15
CA ALA A 86 -30.39 9.45 -3.22
C ALA A 86 -29.27 8.56 -3.75
N GLY A 87 -28.48 9.06 -4.72
CA GLY A 87 -27.32 8.36 -5.27
C GLY A 87 -26.19 8.19 -4.26
N ASP A 88 -25.93 9.23 -3.48
CA ASP A 88 -24.95 9.23 -2.40
C ASP A 88 -25.31 8.17 -1.34
N PHE A 89 -26.54 8.23 -0.83
CA PHE A 89 -27.02 7.22 0.14
C PHE A 89 -27.04 5.79 -0.42
N PHE A 90 -27.27 5.63 -1.73
CA PHE A 90 -27.17 4.32 -2.36
C PHE A 90 -25.74 3.79 -2.33
N VAL A 91 -24.77 4.62 -2.73
CA VAL A 91 -23.34 4.23 -2.74
C VAL A 91 -22.85 3.92 -1.33
N HIS A 92 -23.19 4.74 -0.33
CA HIS A 92 -22.82 4.48 1.08
C HIS A 92 -23.36 3.15 1.59
N ARG A 93 -24.62 2.80 1.25
CA ARG A 93 -25.16 1.48 1.60
C ARG A 93 -24.44 0.33 0.91
N LYS A 94 -24.02 0.50 -0.36
CA LYS A 94 -23.24 -0.53 -1.08
C LYS A 94 -21.84 -0.70 -0.49
N ILE A 95 -21.19 0.39 -0.12
CA ILE A 95 -19.93 0.33 0.64
C ILE A 95 -20.14 -0.43 1.95
N ALA A 96 -21.19 -0.11 2.70
CA ALA A 96 -21.50 -0.77 3.95
C ALA A 96 -21.80 -2.27 3.77
N GLU A 97 -22.49 -2.68 2.68
CA GLU A 97 -22.70 -4.09 2.33
C GLU A 97 -21.37 -4.83 2.11
N ILE A 98 -20.41 -4.21 1.39
CA ILE A 98 -19.07 -4.79 1.17
C ILE A 98 -18.33 -4.94 2.50
N VAL A 99 -18.28 -3.88 3.32
CA VAL A 99 -17.63 -3.91 4.61
C VAL A 99 -18.26 -4.95 5.55
N SER A 100 -19.59 -5.02 5.58
CA SER A 100 -20.32 -5.99 6.41
C SER A 100 -20.20 -7.45 5.94
N SER A 101 -19.59 -7.69 4.77
CA SER A 101 -19.26 -9.05 4.33
C SER A 101 -18.02 -9.61 5.04
N THR A 102 -17.24 -8.77 5.72
CA THR A 102 -16.11 -9.20 6.55
C THR A 102 -16.60 -9.77 7.89
N ASN A 103 -15.76 -10.61 8.52
CA ASN A 103 -16.05 -11.15 9.84
C ASN A 103 -15.56 -10.24 11.00
N THR A 104 -15.07 -9.04 10.66
CA THR A 104 -14.57 -8.09 11.66
C THR A 104 -15.69 -7.46 12.47
N ALA A 105 -15.44 -7.10 13.74
CA ALA A 105 -16.43 -6.59 14.66
C ALA A 105 -16.13 -5.15 15.14
N SER A 106 -17.15 -4.31 15.13
CA SER A 106 -17.13 -2.97 15.73
C SER A 106 -18.40 -2.75 16.56
N LEU A 107 -18.38 -1.81 17.51
CA LEU A 107 -19.54 -1.47 18.33
C LEU A 107 -20.55 -0.63 17.54
N VAL A 108 -20.05 0.30 16.73
CA VAL A 108 -20.81 1.04 15.73
C VAL A 108 -20.08 0.83 14.41
N ASN A 109 -20.75 0.32 13.39
CA ASN A 109 -20.16 -0.08 12.12
C ASN A 109 -20.83 0.64 10.93
N PRO A 110 -20.24 0.63 9.73
CA PRO A 110 -20.77 1.36 8.58
C PRO A 110 -22.20 1.02 8.18
N SER A 111 -22.73 -0.17 8.53
CA SER A 111 -24.11 -0.53 8.21
C SER A 111 -25.16 0.28 8.99
N GLU A 112 -24.75 0.87 10.10
CA GLU A 112 -25.59 1.74 10.92
C GLU A 112 -25.74 3.15 10.32
N GLN A 113 -24.86 3.50 9.36
CA GLN A 113 -24.85 4.80 8.65
C GLN A 113 -24.73 5.99 9.60
N ASP A 114 -24.04 5.80 10.73
CA ASP A 114 -23.77 6.85 11.71
C ASP A 114 -22.60 7.76 11.27
N ASP A 115 -22.38 8.89 11.95
CA ASP A 115 -21.33 9.86 11.62
C ASP A 115 -19.92 9.36 11.90
N GLY A 116 -19.77 8.26 12.64
CA GLY A 116 -18.47 7.61 12.92
C GLY A 116 -18.63 6.20 13.43
N GLY A 117 -17.54 5.44 13.31
CA GLY A 117 -17.47 4.08 13.83
C GLY A 117 -16.82 4.02 15.21
N VAL A 118 -17.15 2.99 15.98
CA VAL A 118 -16.61 2.78 17.34
C VAL A 118 -16.12 1.36 17.49
N VAL A 119 -14.89 1.21 17.97
CA VAL A 119 -14.31 -0.05 18.38
C VAL A 119 -13.96 -0.03 19.87
N LYS A 120 -13.90 -1.21 20.47
CA LYS A 120 -13.40 -1.39 21.84
C LYS A 120 -11.93 -1.75 21.76
N ALA A 121 -11.05 -0.85 22.19
CA ALA A 121 -9.63 -1.13 22.31
C ALA A 121 -9.36 -1.94 23.59
N PRO A 122 -8.60 -3.05 23.52
CA PRO A 122 -8.13 -3.74 24.71
C PRO A 122 -6.97 -2.94 25.31
N VAL A 123 -7.11 -2.52 26.56
CA VAL A 123 -6.05 -1.86 27.32
C VAL A 123 -5.80 -2.61 28.62
N LYS A 124 -4.54 -2.74 29.00
CA LYS A 124 -4.10 -3.46 30.20
C LYS A 124 -3.58 -2.55 31.29
N ASN A 125 -3.02 -1.41 30.93
CA ASN A 125 -2.35 -0.45 31.82
C ASN A 125 -3.12 0.88 31.90
N ASP A 126 -2.75 1.73 32.86
CA ASP A 126 -3.35 3.07 33.02
C ASP A 126 -2.93 4.04 31.90
N ASP A 127 -1.72 3.89 31.37
CA ASP A 127 -1.23 4.66 30.21
C ASP A 127 -1.52 3.90 28.93
N VAL A 128 -2.10 4.60 27.95
CA VAL A 128 -2.43 4.08 26.63
C VAL A 128 -1.81 4.98 25.57
N TYR A 129 -1.02 4.39 24.68
CA TYR A 129 -0.45 5.07 23.51
C TYR A 129 -1.34 4.81 22.31
N VAL A 130 -1.76 5.90 21.65
CA VAL A 130 -2.58 5.85 20.44
C VAL A 130 -1.72 6.25 19.25
N THR A 131 -1.60 5.38 18.27
CA THR A 131 -0.90 5.64 17.01
C THR A 131 -1.92 5.79 15.89
N THR A 132 -1.71 6.76 15.03
CA THR A 132 -2.53 6.96 13.84
C THR A 132 -1.62 7.11 12.62
N ALA A 133 -2.02 6.53 11.51
CA ALA A 133 -1.36 6.68 10.23
C ALA A 133 -2.38 6.90 9.11
N VAL A 134 -1.95 7.49 8.00
CA VAL A 134 -2.76 7.65 6.79
C VAL A 134 -1.85 7.58 5.56
N ASP A 135 -2.26 6.78 4.60
CA ASP A 135 -1.56 6.64 3.33
C ASP A 135 -2.49 6.88 2.14
N GLY A 136 -1.94 7.45 1.07
CA GLY A 136 -2.62 7.62 -0.20
C GLY A 136 -2.44 6.41 -1.12
N ILE A 137 -3.44 6.15 -1.95
CA ILE A 137 -3.32 5.13 -3.00
C ILE A 137 -2.13 5.44 -3.91
N HIS A 138 -1.35 4.43 -4.28
CA HIS A 138 -0.33 4.58 -5.32
C HIS A 138 -1.00 5.04 -6.60
N SER A 139 -0.60 6.20 -7.13
CA SER A 139 -1.36 6.95 -8.14
C SER A 139 -1.68 6.16 -9.40
N ARG A 140 -0.80 5.26 -9.84
CA ARG A 140 -1.01 4.40 -11.03
C ARG A 140 -1.92 3.21 -10.76
N LEU A 141 -2.16 2.84 -9.51
CA LEU A 141 -3.14 1.83 -9.12
C LEU A 141 -4.58 2.37 -9.11
N SER A 142 -4.79 3.65 -9.42
CA SER A 142 -6.14 4.20 -9.68
C SER A 142 -6.87 3.51 -10.83
N ASP A 143 -6.14 2.87 -11.76
CA ASP A 143 -6.69 2.06 -12.84
C ASP A 143 -6.92 0.59 -12.43
N TYR A 144 -6.51 0.22 -11.23
CA TYR A 144 -6.66 -1.11 -10.61
C TYR A 144 -7.10 -0.92 -9.15
N PRO A 145 -8.34 -0.46 -8.91
CA PRO A 145 -8.76 0.01 -7.59
C PRO A 145 -8.69 -1.05 -6.50
N PHE A 146 -8.99 -2.32 -6.80
CA PHE A 146 -8.82 -3.41 -5.83
C PHE A 146 -7.38 -3.50 -5.31
N LEU A 147 -6.40 -3.55 -6.22
CA LEU A 147 -4.98 -3.57 -5.85
C LEU A 147 -4.60 -2.30 -5.07
N GLY A 148 -5.15 -1.16 -5.49
CA GLY A 148 -4.96 0.12 -4.80
C GLY A 148 -5.46 0.07 -3.36
N GLY A 149 -6.69 -0.41 -3.15
CA GLY A 149 -7.31 -0.58 -1.83
C GLY A 149 -6.54 -1.56 -0.95
N PHE A 150 -6.16 -2.71 -1.50
CA PHE A 150 -5.39 -3.72 -0.79
C PHE A 150 -4.05 -3.15 -0.28
N HIS A 151 -3.27 -2.55 -1.17
CA HIS A 151 -1.93 -2.08 -0.82
C HIS A 151 -1.92 -0.85 0.09
N VAL A 152 -2.82 0.12 -0.11
CA VAL A 152 -2.87 1.31 0.75
C VAL A 152 -3.34 0.96 2.16
N THR A 153 -4.26 0.01 2.30
CA THR A 153 -4.70 -0.46 3.62
C THR A 153 -3.57 -1.14 4.36
N ARG A 154 -2.84 -2.02 3.68
CA ARG A 154 -1.67 -2.67 4.27
C ARG A 154 -0.58 -1.65 4.63
N ALA A 155 -0.38 -0.61 3.81
CA ALA A 155 0.61 0.43 4.07
C ALA A 155 0.32 1.18 5.38
N THR A 156 -0.87 1.71 5.55
CA THR A 156 -1.23 2.44 6.77
C THR A 156 -1.19 1.56 8.03
N LEU A 157 -1.56 0.26 7.92
CA LEU A 157 -1.44 -0.70 9.02
C LEU A 157 0.03 -0.95 9.41
N ARG A 158 0.94 -1.03 8.42
CA ARG A 158 2.39 -1.14 8.70
C ARG A 158 2.88 0.02 9.55
N ASP A 159 2.52 1.24 9.18
CA ASP A 159 2.96 2.45 9.88
C ASP A 159 2.55 2.44 11.35
N VAL A 160 1.35 1.94 11.63
CA VAL A 160 0.87 1.73 13.00
C VAL A 160 1.67 0.64 13.71
N CYS A 161 1.89 -0.50 13.04
CA CYS A 161 2.62 -1.64 13.58
C CYS A 161 4.07 -1.29 13.96
N VAL A 162 4.80 -0.56 13.08
CA VAL A 162 6.21 -0.20 13.37
C VAL A 162 6.37 0.81 14.50
N MET A 163 5.30 1.46 14.89
CA MET A 163 5.30 2.29 16.08
C MET A 163 5.02 1.49 17.36
N GLY A 164 4.93 0.17 17.27
CA GLY A 164 4.66 -0.70 18.41
C GLY A 164 3.20 -0.66 18.88
N ALA A 165 2.27 -0.33 17.97
CA ALA A 165 0.84 -0.30 18.27
C ALA A 165 0.08 -1.41 17.53
N ASP A 166 -0.87 -2.04 18.22
CA ASP A 166 -1.76 -3.06 17.64
C ASP A 166 -2.92 -2.36 16.93
N PRO A 167 -3.13 -2.57 15.62
CA PRO A 167 -4.20 -1.94 14.87
C PRO A 167 -5.59 -2.31 15.40
N VAL A 168 -6.48 -1.32 15.56
CA VAL A 168 -7.84 -1.52 16.08
C VAL A 168 -8.93 -0.96 15.17
N ALA A 169 -8.58 -0.11 14.20
CA ALA A 169 -9.55 0.48 13.29
C ALA A 169 -8.92 0.90 11.96
N ILE A 170 -9.70 0.78 10.89
CA ILE A 170 -9.40 1.26 9.54
C ILE A 170 -10.44 2.32 9.16
N LEU A 171 -9.97 3.37 8.48
CA LEU A 171 -10.81 4.45 7.92
C LEU A 171 -10.51 4.57 6.42
N SER A 172 -11.52 4.88 5.61
CA SER A 172 -11.35 4.99 4.15
C SER A 172 -11.83 6.34 3.63
N ASP A 173 -11.02 7.01 2.82
CA ASP A 173 -11.40 8.26 2.15
C ASP A 173 -11.29 8.07 0.63
N VAL A 174 -12.41 8.22 -0.08
CA VAL A 174 -12.56 7.86 -1.49
C VAL A 174 -12.98 9.07 -2.31
N HIS A 175 -12.18 9.42 -3.30
CA HIS A 175 -12.46 10.53 -4.21
C HIS A 175 -12.42 10.07 -5.67
N LEU A 176 -13.51 10.24 -6.40
CA LEU A 176 -13.62 9.90 -7.81
C LEU A 176 -14.01 11.14 -8.63
N ALA A 177 -13.38 11.33 -9.79
CA ALA A 177 -13.72 12.41 -10.69
C ALA A 177 -15.11 12.21 -11.35
N ASP A 178 -15.66 13.29 -11.91
CA ASP A 178 -17.07 13.39 -12.34
C ASP A 178 -17.50 12.33 -13.36
N ASP A 179 -16.64 11.97 -14.30
CA ASP A 179 -16.89 10.98 -15.34
C ASP A 179 -16.51 9.53 -14.93
N GLY A 180 -15.92 9.35 -13.75
CA GLY A 180 -15.48 8.04 -13.26
C GLY A 180 -16.65 7.12 -12.96
N ASP A 181 -16.55 5.85 -13.38
CA ASP A 181 -17.53 4.83 -13.03
C ASP A 181 -17.50 4.54 -11.52
N VAL A 182 -18.64 4.56 -10.88
CA VAL A 182 -18.75 4.30 -9.42
C VAL A 182 -18.33 2.88 -9.03
N GLY A 183 -18.25 1.95 -9.98
CA GLY A 183 -17.66 0.62 -9.78
C GLY A 183 -16.23 0.66 -9.23
N LYS A 184 -15.45 1.69 -9.57
CA LYS A 184 -14.10 1.90 -8.98
C LYS A 184 -14.13 2.06 -7.46
N ILE A 185 -15.18 2.70 -6.91
CA ILE A 185 -15.37 2.86 -5.47
C ILE A 185 -15.60 1.51 -4.80
N PHE A 186 -16.45 0.68 -5.40
CA PHE A 186 -16.78 -0.64 -4.86
C PHE A 186 -15.59 -1.58 -4.92
N ASP A 187 -14.86 -1.57 -6.04
CA ASP A 187 -13.66 -2.38 -6.24
C ASP A 187 -12.55 -1.99 -5.25
N PHE A 188 -12.29 -0.70 -5.07
CA PHE A 188 -11.36 -0.22 -4.05
C PHE A 188 -11.78 -0.66 -2.64
N THR A 189 -13.07 -0.49 -2.31
CA THR A 189 -13.60 -0.88 -1.00
C THR A 189 -13.46 -2.39 -0.77
N ALA A 190 -13.62 -3.21 -1.81
CA ALA A 190 -13.38 -4.65 -1.74
C ALA A 190 -11.92 -4.97 -1.41
N GLY A 191 -10.95 -4.24 -2.01
CA GLY A 191 -9.53 -4.38 -1.68
C GLY A 191 -9.23 -4.01 -0.22
N VAL A 192 -9.82 -2.92 0.29
CA VAL A 192 -9.71 -2.54 1.70
C VAL A 192 -10.33 -3.61 2.61
N ALA A 193 -11.52 -4.12 2.25
CA ALA A 193 -12.22 -5.14 3.01
C ALA A 193 -11.46 -6.48 3.06
N ALA A 194 -10.80 -6.85 1.96
CA ALA A 194 -9.96 -8.06 1.93
C ALA A 194 -8.82 -8.00 2.95
N VAL A 195 -8.14 -6.86 3.07
CA VAL A 195 -7.10 -6.69 4.10
C VAL A 195 -7.71 -6.68 5.50
N SER A 196 -8.82 -5.95 5.70
CA SER A 196 -9.56 -5.91 6.98
C SER A 196 -9.89 -7.32 7.49
N GLU A 197 -10.40 -8.18 6.62
CA GLU A 197 -10.71 -9.60 6.91
C GLU A 197 -9.45 -10.39 7.27
N LEU A 198 -8.37 -10.26 6.48
CA LEU A 198 -7.13 -11.03 6.66
C LEU A 198 -6.40 -10.69 7.96
N VAL A 199 -6.56 -9.48 8.49
CA VAL A 199 -5.87 -9.02 9.70
C VAL A 199 -6.80 -8.85 10.91
N ASP A 200 -8.10 -9.13 10.75
CA ASP A 200 -9.14 -8.98 11.78
C ASP A 200 -9.22 -7.55 12.37
N VAL A 201 -9.07 -6.52 11.50
CA VAL A 201 -9.17 -5.11 11.89
C VAL A 201 -10.34 -4.45 11.15
N PRO A 202 -11.39 -3.97 11.87
CA PRO A 202 -12.61 -3.48 11.23
C PRO A 202 -12.43 -2.14 10.51
N ILE A 203 -13.12 -1.99 9.38
CA ILE A 203 -13.36 -0.70 8.73
C ILE A 203 -14.52 -0.03 9.47
N VAL A 204 -14.27 1.13 10.08
CA VAL A 204 -15.25 1.74 11.01
C VAL A 204 -15.84 3.04 10.50
N ALA A 205 -15.14 3.78 9.64
CA ALA A 205 -15.59 5.05 9.11
C ALA A 205 -14.99 5.32 7.74
N GLY A 206 -15.59 6.23 7.01
CA GLY A 206 -15.06 6.67 5.73
C GLY A 206 -15.76 7.91 5.19
N SER A 207 -15.22 8.43 4.10
CA SER A 207 -15.74 9.54 3.35
C SER A 207 -15.75 9.19 1.86
N THR A 208 -16.75 9.67 1.14
CA THR A 208 -16.83 9.49 -0.31
C THR A 208 -17.15 10.83 -0.95
N LEU A 209 -16.25 11.34 -1.76
CA LEU A 209 -16.36 12.65 -2.37
C LEU A 209 -16.13 12.59 -3.88
N ARG A 210 -16.68 13.59 -4.58
CA ARG A 210 -16.40 13.87 -5.98
C ARG A 210 -15.21 14.84 -6.05
N VAL A 211 -14.12 14.46 -6.75
CA VAL A 211 -12.93 15.30 -6.89
C VAL A 211 -13.31 16.61 -7.59
N GLY A 212 -13.12 17.73 -6.89
CA GLY A 212 -13.34 19.06 -7.46
C GLY A 212 -14.77 19.38 -7.90
N GLY A 213 -15.76 18.59 -7.50
CA GLY A 213 -17.14 18.72 -7.98
C GLY A 213 -17.20 18.55 -9.50
N ASP A 214 -17.96 19.40 -10.15
CA ASP A 214 -18.15 19.42 -11.61
C ASP A 214 -17.01 20.12 -12.37
N MET A 215 -16.00 20.65 -11.66
CA MET A 215 -14.87 21.38 -12.24
C MET A 215 -13.72 20.47 -12.67
N VAL A 216 -13.70 19.21 -12.27
CA VAL A 216 -12.69 18.23 -12.63
C VAL A 216 -13.30 17.13 -13.46
N LEU A 217 -13.10 17.23 -14.77
CA LEU A 217 -13.53 16.23 -15.73
C LEU A 217 -12.55 15.06 -15.78
N GLY A 218 -13.06 13.89 -16.15
CA GLY A 218 -12.29 12.66 -16.28
C GLY A 218 -12.73 11.62 -15.27
N ASP A 219 -11.97 10.53 -15.21
CA ASP A 219 -12.28 9.33 -14.45
C ASP A 219 -11.22 8.99 -13.39
N ARG A 220 -10.40 9.98 -13.00
CA ARG A 220 -9.34 9.82 -12.02
C ARG A 220 -9.89 9.45 -10.65
N PHE A 221 -9.31 8.41 -10.08
CA PHE A 221 -9.58 7.94 -8.74
C PHE A 221 -8.42 8.34 -7.82
N VAL A 222 -8.72 8.97 -6.70
CA VAL A 222 -7.76 9.35 -5.66
C VAL A 222 -8.37 8.98 -4.32
N SER A 223 -7.63 8.24 -3.51
CA SER A 223 -8.11 7.83 -2.20
C SER A 223 -6.99 7.67 -1.20
N ALA A 224 -7.39 7.59 0.06
CA ALA A 224 -6.51 7.31 1.18
C ALA A 224 -7.16 6.33 2.13
N VAL A 225 -6.35 5.64 2.90
CA VAL A 225 -6.79 4.82 4.03
C VAL A 225 -6.04 5.26 5.27
N GLY A 226 -6.76 5.43 6.37
CA GLY A 226 -6.20 5.68 7.68
C GLY A 226 -6.32 4.45 8.56
N SER A 227 -5.47 4.35 9.55
CA SER A 227 -5.55 3.34 10.60
C SER A 227 -5.26 3.93 11.98
N VAL A 228 -5.81 3.27 12.98
CA VAL A 228 -5.61 3.58 14.40
C VAL A 228 -5.14 2.33 15.11
N GLY A 229 -4.12 2.46 15.93
CA GLY A 229 -3.67 1.39 16.81
C GLY A 229 -3.44 1.87 18.24
N VAL A 230 -3.34 0.91 19.14
CA VAL A 230 -3.12 1.16 20.57
C VAL A 230 -1.97 0.31 21.09
N SER A 231 -1.26 0.82 22.09
CA SER A 231 -0.21 0.09 22.79
C SER A 231 -0.23 0.41 24.27
N ASP A 232 0.13 -0.57 25.08
CA ASP A 232 0.41 -0.41 26.52
C ASP A 232 1.85 0.04 26.77
N TYR A 233 2.69 0.15 25.73
CA TYR A 233 4.12 0.45 25.81
C TYR A 233 4.50 1.68 24.99
N PRO A 234 5.59 2.39 25.35
CA PRO A 234 6.15 3.46 24.54
C PRO A 234 6.46 3.00 23.11
N PRO A 235 6.43 3.92 22.12
CA PRO A 235 6.62 3.55 20.71
C PRO A 235 8.02 3.00 20.41
N THR A 236 8.10 2.04 19.53
CA THR A 236 9.34 1.44 18.99
C THR A 236 9.96 2.33 17.90
N ALA A 237 10.18 3.61 18.24
CA ALA A 237 10.66 4.62 17.31
C ALA A 237 12.14 4.39 16.93
N ARG A 238 12.54 4.79 15.72
CA ARG A 238 13.92 4.68 15.19
C ARG A 238 15.00 5.17 16.16
N LYS A 239 14.71 6.19 16.94
CA LYS A 239 15.62 6.75 17.97
C LYS A 239 15.98 5.78 19.10
N GLY A 240 15.31 4.65 19.21
CA GLY A 240 15.57 3.62 20.20
C GLY A 240 16.76 2.71 19.89
N ALA A 241 17.26 2.72 18.64
CA ALA A 241 18.40 1.88 18.23
C ALA A 241 19.68 2.23 19.01
N THR A 242 20.37 1.22 19.51
CA THR A 242 21.59 1.37 20.36
C THR A 242 22.70 0.45 19.91
N GLU A 243 23.95 0.84 20.20
CA GLU A 243 25.15 0.01 19.91
C GLU A 243 25.00 -1.39 20.52
N GLY A 244 25.31 -2.40 19.72
CA GLY A 244 25.24 -3.82 20.10
C GLY A 244 23.94 -4.52 19.71
N ASP A 245 22.94 -3.77 19.25
CA ASP A 245 21.69 -4.34 18.75
C ASP A 245 21.91 -5.15 17.47
N VAL A 246 21.07 -6.18 17.30
CA VAL A 246 20.96 -6.97 16.08
C VAL A 246 19.87 -6.41 15.19
N ILE A 247 20.14 -6.36 13.89
CA ILE A 247 19.19 -5.94 12.87
C ILE A 247 18.56 -7.18 12.23
N LEU A 248 17.24 -7.29 12.30
CA LEU A 248 16.45 -8.37 11.72
C LEU A 248 15.58 -7.83 10.59
N LEU A 249 15.32 -8.65 9.57
CA LEU A 249 14.45 -8.32 8.44
C LEU A 249 13.55 -9.50 8.11
N THR A 250 12.24 -9.25 7.96
CA THR A 250 11.33 -10.24 7.40
C THR A 250 11.46 -10.33 5.89
N GLU A 251 11.06 -11.48 5.32
CA GLU A 251 10.86 -11.56 3.87
C GLU A 251 9.84 -10.52 3.42
N GLY A 252 10.15 -9.82 2.31
CA GLY A 252 9.30 -8.84 1.69
C GLY A 252 9.08 -9.12 0.22
N SER A 253 7.85 -8.94 -0.22
CA SER A 253 7.42 -9.09 -1.62
C SER A 253 6.96 -7.77 -2.24
N GLY A 254 7.11 -6.68 -1.49
CA GLY A 254 6.69 -5.36 -1.92
C GLY A 254 5.18 -5.10 -1.81
N GLY A 255 4.83 -3.88 -2.09
CA GLY A 255 3.45 -3.38 -2.09
C GLY A 255 3.10 -2.66 -3.37
N GLY A 256 2.45 -1.50 -3.25
CA GLY A 256 1.99 -0.69 -4.38
C GLY A 256 3.07 -0.36 -5.40
N THR A 257 4.30 -0.09 -4.98
CA THR A 257 5.43 0.20 -5.87
C THR A 257 5.83 -1.03 -6.69
N ILE A 258 5.99 -2.19 -6.06
CA ILE A 258 6.35 -3.44 -6.75
C ILE A 258 5.20 -3.89 -7.66
N THR A 259 3.95 -3.84 -7.19
CA THR A 259 2.77 -4.16 -8.00
C THR A 259 2.68 -3.28 -9.24
N THR A 260 2.89 -1.96 -9.09
CA THR A 260 2.90 -1.03 -10.22
C THR A 260 4.04 -1.35 -11.19
N THR A 261 5.24 -1.61 -10.68
CA THR A 261 6.39 -2.01 -11.50
C THR A 261 6.08 -3.30 -12.28
N ALA A 262 5.51 -4.29 -11.63
CA ALA A 262 5.12 -5.56 -12.24
C ALA A 262 4.07 -5.37 -13.35
N LEU A 263 2.99 -4.63 -13.06
CA LEU A 263 1.92 -4.33 -14.02
C LEU A 263 2.43 -3.69 -15.31
N TYR A 264 3.24 -2.64 -15.17
CA TYR A 264 3.66 -1.81 -16.30
C TYR A 264 4.91 -2.34 -17.03
N ASN A 265 5.52 -3.41 -16.53
CA ASN A 265 6.64 -4.10 -17.18
C ASN A 265 6.33 -5.58 -17.52
N GLY A 266 5.09 -6.04 -17.36
CA GLY A 266 4.65 -7.37 -17.79
C GLY A 266 5.09 -8.52 -16.89
N PHE A 267 5.46 -8.27 -15.63
CA PHE A 267 5.80 -9.30 -14.64
C PHE A 267 4.57 -9.69 -13.80
N PHE A 268 3.50 -10.10 -14.47
CA PHE A 268 2.18 -10.27 -13.83
C PHE A 268 2.16 -11.33 -12.72
N ASP A 269 3.00 -12.36 -12.80
CA ASP A 269 3.14 -13.38 -11.76
C ASP A 269 3.72 -12.87 -10.43
N VAL A 270 4.38 -11.69 -10.45
CA VAL A 270 4.86 -10.99 -9.26
C VAL A 270 3.71 -10.38 -8.47
N ILE A 271 2.62 -9.97 -9.13
CA ILE A 271 1.46 -9.35 -8.47
C ILE A 271 0.93 -10.25 -7.35
N TRP A 272 0.87 -11.56 -7.59
CA TRP A 272 0.44 -12.55 -6.60
C TRP A 272 1.27 -12.51 -5.32
N ASP A 273 2.59 -12.43 -5.45
CA ASP A 273 3.49 -12.43 -4.31
C ASP A 273 3.29 -11.16 -3.45
N THR A 274 2.79 -10.06 -4.05
CA THR A 274 2.50 -8.81 -3.33
C THR A 274 1.17 -8.83 -2.55
N LEU A 275 0.25 -9.76 -2.85
CA LEU A 275 -1.06 -9.86 -2.22
C LEU A 275 -1.01 -10.70 -0.93
N ASN A 276 -0.31 -10.20 0.07
CA ASN A 276 -0.19 -10.83 1.39
C ASN A 276 -0.23 -9.79 2.53
N VAL A 277 -0.39 -10.26 3.75
CA VAL A 277 -0.39 -9.45 4.97
C VAL A 277 0.72 -9.88 5.96
N ASN A 278 1.76 -10.53 5.45
CA ASN A 278 2.84 -11.11 6.26
C ASN A 278 3.48 -10.11 7.22
N PHE A 279 3.63 -8.85 6.79
CA PHE A 279 4.17 -7.77 7.62
C PHE A 279 3.32 -7.56 8.88
N VAL A 280 2.00 -7.41 8.71
CA VAL A 280 1.07 -7.18 9.83
C VAL A 280 1.02 -8.41 10.73
N GLN A 281 1.02 -9.62 10.15
CA GLN A 281 1.06 -10.87 10.90
C GLN A 281 2.35 -11.03 11.72
N ALA A 282 3.51 -10.68 11.13
CA ALA A 282 4.77 -10.69 11.86
C ALA A 282 4.75 -9.72 13.05
N SER A 283 4.21 -8.51 12.85
CA SER A 283 4.06 -7.54 13.93
C SER A 283 3.09 -8.03 15.00
N HIS A 284 1.94 -8.58 14.60
CA HIS A 284 0.97 -9.14 15.53
C HIS A 284 1.56 -10.27 16.38
N ALA A 285 2.40 -11.12 15.79
CA ALA A 285 3.12 -12.17 16.54
C ALA A 285 4.00 -11.61 17.68
N LEU A 286 4.57 -10.42 17.50
CA LEU A 286 5.38 -9.76 18.53
C LEU A 286 4.50 -9.21 19.67
N PHE A 287 3.30 -8.71 19.35
CA PHE A 287 2.31 -8.30 20.35
C PHE A 287 1.83 -9.49 21.17
N GLU A 288 1.44 -10.60 20.53
CA GLU A 288 1.01 -11.82 21.22
C GLU A 288 2.08 -12.39 22.15
N ALA A 289 3.35 -12.25 21.76
CA ALA A 289 4.48 -12.73 22.55
C ALA A 289 4.94 -11.75 23.65
N ASP A 290 4.31 -10.57 23.77
CA ASP A 290 4.66 -9.48 24.70
C ASP A 290 6.11 -8.99 24.53
N LEU A 291 6.63 -9.00 23.29
CA LEU A 291 8.01 -8.64 22.95
C LEU A 291 8.18 -7.16 22.58
N ILE A 292 7.10 -6.44 22.27
CA ILE A 292 7.15 -5.04 21.81
C ILE A 292 7.91 -4.14 22.80
N LYS A 293 7.74 -4.35 24.08
CA LYS A 293 8.39 -3.57 25.15
C LYS A 293 9.91 -3.68 25.19
N ASP A 294 10.45 -4.76 24.63
CA ASP A 294 11.88 -5.09 24.66
C ASP A 294 12.56 -4.82 23.30
N ILE A 295 11.78 -4.46 22.26
CA ILE A 295 12.28 -4.10 20.94
C ILE A 295 12.66 -2.62 20.96
N HIS A 296 13.86 -2.29 20.53
CA HIS A 296 14.40 -0.93 20.57
C HIS A 296 13.85 -0.06 19.44
N ALA A 297 13.78 -0.59 18.21
CA ALA A 297 13.21 0.13 17.08
C ALA A 297 12.58 -0.82 16.05
N MET A 298 11.54 -0.35 15.37
CA MET A 298 10.97 -0.98 14.20
C MET A 298 10.80 0.03 13.07
N THR A 299 10.90 -0.41 11.83
CA THR A 299 10.56 0.38 10.64
C THR A 299 10.13 -0.54 9.51
N ASP A 300 9.38 0.00 8.58
CA ASP A 300 9.03 -0.67 7.33
C ASP A 300 10.02 -0.24 6.23
N VAL A 301 10.44 -1.19 5.41
CA VAL A 301 11.35 -0.90 4.29
C VAL A 301 10.53 -0.46 3.09
N THR A 302 10.35 0.87 2.96
CA THR A 302 9.52 1.51 1.93
C THR A 302 10.28 2.48 1.04
N ASN A 303 9.90 3.74 0.99
CA ASN A 303 10.52 4.73 0.10
C ASN A 303 12.00 4.93 0.41
N GLY A 304 12.85 4.74 -0.61
CA GLY A 304 14.30 4.78 -0.47
C GLY A 304 14.92 3.43 -0.08
N GLY A 305 14.05 2.41 0.18
CA GLY A 305 14.47 1.06 0.56
C GLY A 305 15.27 1.04 1.87
N LEU A 306 15.92 -0.07 2.13
CA LEU A 306 16.76 -0.26 3.31
C LEU A 306 17.84 0.83 3.47
N ARG A 307 18.37 1.36 2.36
CA ARG A 307 19.35 2.46 2.40
C ARG A 307 18.76 3.74 2.98
N GLY A 308 17.52 4.06 2.62
CA GLY A 308 16.82 5.23 3.16
C GLY A 308 16.60 5.10 4.66
N ASP A 309 16.09 3.96 5.11
CA ASP A 309 15.84 3.70 6.52
C ASP A 309 17.12 3.69 7.35
N ALA A 310 18.18 3.08 6.84
CA ALA A 310 19.50 3.07 7.48
C ALA A 310 20.03 4.50 7.69
N HIS A 311 19.93 5.34 6.66
CA HIS A 311 20.35 6.73 6.73
C HIS A 311 19.55 7.54 7.77
N GLU A 312 18.24 7.35 7.82
CA GLU A 312 17.39 8.03 8.80
C GLU A 312 17.67 7.59 10.24
N ILE A 313 17.89 6.28 10.46
CA ILE A 313 18.26 5.76 11.78
C ILE A 313 19.60 6.34 12.23
N SER A 314 20.63 6.26 11.38
CA SER A 314 21.95 6.81 11.70
C SER A 314 21.90 8.31 12.00
N ASN A 315 21.20 9.10 11.19
CA ASN A 315 21.04 10.53 11.42
C ASN A 315 20.29 10.87 12.72
N THR A 316 19.33 10.03 13.09
CA THR A 316 18.48 10.28 14.28
C THR A 316 19.19 9.88 15.57
N THR A 317 20.01 8.84 15.54
CA THR A 317 20.63 8.23 16.71
C THR A 317 22.11 8.53 16.85
N GLY A 318 22.80 8.75 15.71
CA GLY A 318 24.26 8.88 15.66
C GLY A 318 25.00 7.53 15.69
N VAL A 319 24.29 6.40 15.59
CA VAL A 319 24.92 5.07 15.49
C VAL A 319 25.27 4.71 14.05
N GLY A 320 26.18 3.76 13.87
CA GLY A 320 26.44 3.12 12.59
C GLY A 320 25.62 1.83 12.42
N LEU A 321 25.43 1.43 11.18
CA LEU A 321 24.65 0.24 10.82
C LEU A 321 25.47 -0.61 9.85
N GLU A 322 25.93 -1.77 10.29
CA GLU A 322 26.60 -2.76 9.43
C GLU A 322 25.59 -3.76 8.87
N PHE A 323 25.53 -3.89 7.53
CA PHE A 323 24.58 -4.77 6.86
C PHE A 323 25.25 -5.90 6.09
N TYR A 324 24.61 -7.06 6.03
CA TYR A 324 25.03 -8.24 5.29
C TYR A 324 24.21 -8.36 3.99
N GLU A 325 24.73 -7.81 2.88
CA GLU A 325 24.01 -7.71 1.60
C GLU A 325 23.38 -9.03 1.14
N LYS A 326 24.11 -10.14 1.29
CA LYS A 326 23.59 -11.46 0.91
C LYS A 326 22.30 -11.81 1.68
N GLU A 327 22.31 -11.61 2.99
CA GLU A 327 21.13 -11.91 3.84
C GLU A 327 19.94 -11.01 3.51
N ILE A 328 20.20 -9.74 3.15
CA ILE A 328 19.16 -8.80 2.69
C ILE A 328 18.53 -9.29 1.39
N ARG A 329 19.34 -9.68 0.40
CA ARG A 329 18.83 -10.21 -0.88
C ARG A 329 18.01 -11.49 -0.67
N ASP A 330 18.41 -12.34 0.26
CA ASP A 330 17.71 -13.57 0.64
C ASP A 330 16.37 -13.28 1.39
N CYS A 331 16.13 -12.03 1.81
CA CYS A 331 14.85 -11.55 2.37
C CYS A 331 13.90 -10.95 1.31
N VAL A 332 14.31 -10.87 0.04
CA VAL A 332 13.41 -10.43 -1.04
C VAL A 332 12.77 -11.65 -1.68
N ALA A 333 11.45 -11.66 -1.82
CA ALA A 333 10.74 -12.76 -2.46
C ALA A 333 11.33 -13.09 -3.84
N PRO A 334 11.57 -14.36 -4.19
CA PRO A 334 12.41 -14.73 -5.33
C PRO A 334 11.95 -14.16 -6.68
N LYS A 335 10.66 -14.10 -6.95
CA LYS A 335 10.13 -13.53 -8.21
C LYS A 335 10.32 -12.01 -8.24
N VAL A 336 10.14 -11.34 -7.09
CA VAL A 336 10.38 -9.90 -6.95
C VAL A 336 11.85 -9.59 -7.20
N LEU A 337 12.76 -10.34 -6.58
CA LEU A 337 14.20 -10.18 -6.80
C LEU A 337 14.57 -10.35 -8.27
N ASN A 338 14.09 -11.41 -8.92
CA ASN A 338 14.31 -11.66 -10.35
C ASN A 338 13.79 -10.53 -11.25
N MET A 339 12.60 -9.98 -10.95
CA MET A 339 12.06 -8.82 -11.67
C MET A 339 12.97 -7.60 -11.49
N LEU A 340 13.35 -7.28 -10.27
CA LEU A 340 14.21 -6.12 -9.96
C LEU A 340 15.57 -6.22 -10.68
N GLU A 341 16.21 -7.39 -10.64
CA GLU A 341 17.46 -7.64 -11.33
C GLU A 341 17.32 -7.53 -12.85
N THR A 342 16.23 -8.08 -13.42
CA THR A 342 15.93 -7.98 -14.87
C THR A 342 15.76 -6.52 -15.30
N LEU A 343 15.12 -5.70 -14.47
CA LEU A 343 14.89 -4.28 -14.73
C LEU A 343 16.07 -3.40 -14.31
N ASN A 344 17.16 -3.99 -13.81
CA ASN A 344 18.32 -3.28 -13.28
C ASN A 344 17.95 -2.28 -12.17
N ILE A 345 17.03 -2.67 -11.28
CA ILE A 345 16.63 -1.92 -10.10
C ILE A 345 17.34 -2.50 -8.88
N ASP A 346 17.98 -1.65 -8.09
CA ASP A 346 18.66 -2.07 -6.86
C ASP A 346 17.66 -2.47 -5.77
N PRO A 347 17.62 -3.74 -5.32
CA PRO A 347 16.67 -4.20 -4.30
C PRO A 347 16.90 -3.55 -2.92
N LEU A 348 18.06 -2.97 -2.65
CA LEU A 348 18.33 -2.25 -1.41
C LEU A 348 17.80 -0.81 -1.42
N GLY A 349 17.46 -0.30 -2.60
CA GLY A 349 16.96 1.07 -2.80
C GLY A 349 15.46 1.17 -3.11
N VAL A 350 14.72 0.05 -3.07
CA VAL A 350 13.30 0.00 -3.41
C VAL A 350 12.46 -0.52 -2.24
N SER A 351 11.18 -0.14 -2.22
CA SER A 351 10.21 -0.62 -1.24
C SER A 351 9.98 -2.13 -1.38
N THR A 352 10.45 -2.91 -0.41
CA THR A 352 10.20 -4.35 -0.33
C THR A 352 9.07 -4.70 0.64
N ASP A 353 8.54 -3.72 1.36
CA ASP A 353 7.50 -3.91 2.38
C ASP A 353 7.91 -4.94 3.46
N SER A 354 9.19 -5.01 3.78
CA SER A 354 9.73 -5.85 4.85
C SER A 354 9.65 -5.13 6.19
N LEU A 355 9.40 -5.86 7.26
CA LEU A 355 9.54 -5.37 8.64
C LEU A 355 11.01 -5.48 9.06
N MET A 356 11.63 -4.34 9.36
CA MET A 356 12.94 -4.28 9.98
C MET A 356 12.82 -4.06 11.48
N LEU A 357 13.52 -4.86 12.25
CA LEU A 357 13.54 -4.84 13.70
C LEU A 357 14.96 -4.60 14.19
N ILE A 358 15.12 -3.75 15.18
CA ILE A 358 16.37 -3.52 15.89
C ILE A 358 16.15 -3.87 17.36
N ALA A 359 16.88 -4.85 17.83
CA ALA A 359 16.62 -5.43 19.14
C ALA A 359 17.90 -5.94 19.81
N PRO A 360 17.95 -6.00 21.15
CA PRO A 360 19.08 -6.57 21.87
C PRO A 360 19.25 -8.06 21.54
N PRO A 361 20.49 -8.58 21.49
CA PRO A 361 20.80 -9.97 21.09
C PRO A 361 20.01 -11.01 21.88
N GLU A 362 19.70 -10.73 23.13
CA GLU A 362 19.08 -11.66 24.08
C GLU A 362 17.66 -12.09 23.65
N ILE A 363 16.91 -11.23 22.96
CA ILE A 363 15.52 -11.51 22.55
C ILE A 363 15.39 -11.96 21.09
N VAL A 364 16.49 -11.96 20.31
CA VAL A 364 16.47 -12.34 18.88
C VAL A 364 15.87 -13.73 18.66
N GLY A 365 16.22 -14.68 19.54
CA GLY A 365 15.67 -16.04 19.47
C GLY A 365 14.16 -16.09 19.68
N ASP A 366 13.63 -15.28 20.59
CA ASP A 366 12.20 -15.21 20.89
C ASP A 366 11.44 -14.47 19.78
N ILE A 367 12.00 -13.41 19.21
CA ILE A 367 11.46 -12.73 18.02
C ILE A 367 11.30 -13.72 16.86
N LYS A 368 12.37 -14.45 16.50
CA LYS A 368 12.31 -15.44 15.42
C LYS A 368 11.26 -16.53 15.68
N LYS A 369 11.17 -17.00 16.92
CA LYS A 369 10.19 -18.01 17.32
C LYS A 369 8.75 -17.47 17.26
N ALA A 370 8.52 -16.23 17.65
CA ALA A 370 7.20 -15.60 17.57
C ALA A 370 6.75 -15.45 16.13
N VAL A 371 7.57 -14.84 15.27
CA VAL A 371 7.27 -14.58 13.85
C VAL A 371 7.07 -15.88 13.06
N ALA A 372 7.82 -16.94 13.38
CA ALA A 372 7.69 -18.25 12.74
C ALA A 372 6.30 -18.92 12.94
N LYS A 373 5.49 -18.50 13.93
CA LYS A 373 4.12 -19.00 14.11
C LYS A 373 3.19 -18.64 12.94
N TYR A 374 3.52 -17.60 12.21
CA TYR A 374 2.76 -17.13 11.06
C TYR A 374 3.44 -17.46 9.73
N ASP A 375 4.41 -18.38 9.74
CA ASP A 375 5.16 -18.81 8.55
C ASP A 375 5.88 -17.66 7.81
N VAL A 376 6.19 -16.56 8.50
CA VAL A 376 6.93 -15.44 7.92
C VAL A 376 8.43 -15.64 8.11
N PRO A 377 9.21 -15.75 7.02
CA PRO A 377 10.67 -15.85 7.13
C PRO A 377 11.26 -14.55 7.71
N ILE A 378 12.23 -14.70 8.62
CA ILE A 378 12.96 -13.59 9.22
C ILE A 378 14.45 -13.94 9.36
N ARG A 379 15.35 -13.00 9.07
CA ARG A 379 16.80 -13.19 9.10
C ARG A 379 17.49 -12.08 9.87
N GLU A 380 18.65 -12.41 10.44
CA GLU A 380 19.61 -11.40 10.89
C GLU A 380 20.34 -10.86 9.67
N ILE A 381 20.23 -9.55 9.44
CA ILE A 381 20.78 -8.86 8.28
C ILE A 381 21.90 -7.88 8.64
N GLY A 382 22.19 -7.71 9.92
CA GLY A 382 23.18 -6.74 10.35
C GLY A 382 23.23 -6.54 11.85
N LYS A 383 23.97 -5.51 12.24
CA LYS A 383 24.12 -5.07 13.62
C LYS A 383 24.30 -3.55 13.71
N VAL A 384 24.05 -3.02 14.88
CA VAL A 384 24.27 -1.60 15.21
C VAL A 384 25.64 -1.45 15.87
N ASP A 385 26.44 -0.47 15.39
CA ASP A 385 27.73 -0.13 15.95
C ASP A 385 27.86 1.37 16.29
N ASN A 386 29.01 1.82 16.69
CA ASN A 386 29.29 3.21 17.07
C ASN A 386 30.06 4.01 16.02
N SER A 387 30.15 3.54 14.78
CA SER A 387 30.91 4.22 13.72
C SER A 387 30.26 5.53 13.26
N GLY A 388 28.93 5.65 13.37
CA GLY A 388 28.16 6.76 12.82
C GLY A 388 28.06 6.75 11.30
N GLU A 389 28.30 5.60 10.65
CA GLU A 389 28.23 5.39 9.20
C GLU A 389 27.08 4.47 8.79
#